data_d2d1cf563bdbca20601892dffaa33ce0
#
_entry.id   d2d1cf563bdbca20601892dffaa33ce0
#
_cell.length_a   1.000
_cell.length_b   1.000
_cell.length_c   1.000
_cell.angle_alpha   90.00
_cell.angle_beta   90.00
_cell.angle_gamma   90.00
#
_symmetry.space_group_name_H-M   'P 1'
#
loop_
_entity.id
_entity.type
_entity.pdbx_description
1 polymer ?
#
loop_
_entity_poly.entity_id
_entity_poly.type
_entity_poly.pdbx_seq_one_letter_code
_entity_poly.pdbx_strand_id
1 'polypeptide(L)'
;MKIFKVLSLTAIVFLLTQCYPEGPQYVDELDLVYTNYDPATDFTSKLTYAIPDSIMKIDDDLIANPDHPNFVKDTYADPMLERINQNMSNYGWTKVAKDQNPDVLLAPVAYELTTTYYYGGGYWDWWYGGWYGWYYPYPVTTSYSTGSLIVTMLDNKNESADGKKPALWNFVVNGLLEGSTTGFINRYTKGINQAYTQSPYLNIK
;
A
#
# COMPACT_ATOMS: atom_id res chain seq x y z
N MET A 1 53.85 -22.53 -24.15
CA MET A 1 52.75 -21.70 -24.71
C MET A 1 51.35 -22.33 -24.59
N LYS A 2 51.15 -23.62 -24.80
CA LYS A 2 49.82 -24.27 -24.67
C LYS A 2 49.30 -24.34 -23.22
N ILE A 3 50.19 -24.62 -22.24
CA ILE A 3 49.83 -24.72 -20.81
C ILE A 3 49.35 -23.39 -20.25
N PHE A 4 49.98 -22.27 -20.64
CA PHE A 4 49.57 -20.92 -20.20
C PHE A 4 48.16 -20.52 -20.69
N LYS A 5 47.80 -20.94 -21.93
CA LYS A 5 46.47 -20.69 -22.48
C LYS A 5 45.37 -21.50 -21.78
N VAL A 6 45.68 -22.72 -21.36
CA VAL A 6 44.73 -23.56 -20.61
C VAL A 6 44.52 -23.01 -19.19
N LEU A 7 45.58 -22.58 -18.51
CA LEU A 7 45.49 -21.98 -17.18
C LEU A 7 44.69 -20.67 -17.20
N SER A 8 44.87 -19.83 -18.23
CA SER A 8 44.14 -18.59 -18.41
C SER A 8 42.65 -18.85 -18.68
N LEU A 9 42.29 -19.85 -19.45
CA LEU A 9 40.93 -20.21 -19.75
C LEU A 9 40.19 -20.76 -18.51
N THR A 10 40.87 -21.56 -17.69
CA THR A 10 40.31 -22.10 -16.42
C THR A 10 40.07 -21.01 -15.40
N ALA A 11 40.95 -20.02 -15.29
CA ALA A 11 40.76 -18.87 -14.39
C ALA A 11 39.54 -18.01 -14.76
N ILE A 12 39.29 -17.82 -16.07
CA ILE A 12 38.11 -17.06 -16.54
C ILE A 12 36.80 -17.80 -16.22
N VAL A 13 36.76 -19.12 -16.32
CA VAL A 13 35.57 -19.93 -15.97
C VAL A 13 35.24 -19.82 -14.47
N PHE A 14 36.24 -19.79 -13.59
CA PHE A 14 36.03 -19.61 -12.14
C PHE A 14 35.50 -18.22 -11.76
N LEU A 15 35.81 -17.18 -12.55
CA LEU A 15 35.31 -15.82 -12.30
C LEU A 15 33.84 -15.63 -12.71
N LEU A 16 33.30 -16.50 -13.55
CA LEU A 16 31.92 -16.44 -14.03
C LEU A 16 30.94 -17.17 -13.12
N THR A 17 31.38 -17.92 -12.13
CA THR A 17 30.52 -18.72 -11.23
C THR A 17 30.21 -18.03 -9.91
N GLN A 18 30.71 -16.81 -9.65
CA GLN A 18 30.63 -16.17 -8.34
C GLN A 18 29.49 -15.17 -8.13
N CYS A 19 28.56 -15.00 -9.07
CA CYS A 19 27.44 -14.09 -8.90
C CYS A 19 26.10 -14.77 -9.26
N TYR A 20 25.75 -15.82 -8.52
CA TYR A 20 24.36 -16.21 -8.45
C TYR A 20 23.81 -15.66 -7.12
N PRO A 21 23.00 -14.60 -7.13
CA PRO A 21 22.36 -14.14 -5.89
C PRO A 21 21.54 -15.30 -5.34
N GLU A 22 21.75 -15.61 -4.07
CA GLU A 22 20.87 -16.55 -3.38
C GLU A 22 19.44 -16.02 -3.52
N GLY A 23 18.54 -16.83 -4.05
CA GLY A 23 17.13 -16.50 -4.12
C GLY A 23 16.55 -16.33 -2.71
N PRO A 24 15.34 -15.77 -2.59
CA PRO A 24 14.71 -15.54 -1.29
C PRO A 24 14.65 -16.84 -0.49
N GLN A 25 15.18 -16.80 0.74
CA GLN A 25 15.22 -17.95 1.64
C GLN A 25 13.99 -18.01 2.54
N TYR A 26 13.31 -16.87 2.72
CA TYR A 26 12.13 -16.72 3.56
C TYR A 26 10.99 -16.10 2.77
N VAL A 27 9.76 -16.45 3.13
CA VAL A 27 8.54 -15.96 2.45
C VAL A 27 8.40 -14.44 2.58
N ASP A 28 8.86 -13.85 3.67
CA ASP A 28 8.80 -12.39 3.89
C ASP A 28 9.80 -11.58 3.03
N GLU A 29 10.77 -12.23 2.41
CA GLU A 29 11.65 -11.61 1.41
C GLU A 29 10.93 -11.40 0.06
N LEU A 30 9.78 -12.06 -0.12
CA LEU A 30 8.91 -11.92 -1.29
C LEU A 30 7.86 -10.82 -1.12
N ASP A 31 7.74 -10.24 0.08
CA ASP A 31 6.79 -9.16 0.35
C ASP A 31 7.25 -7.88 -0.33
N LEU A 32 6.51 -7.46 -1.34
CA LEU A 32 6.81 -6.23 -2.06
C LEU A 32 6.04 -5.07 -1.45
N VAL A 33 6.75 -4.00 -1.13
CA VAL A 33 6.17 -2.72 -0.73
C VAL A 33 6.39 -1.71 -1.84
N TYR A 34 5.30 -1.19 -2.34
CA TYR A 34 5.28 -0.17 -3.38
C TYR A 34 4.64 1.11 -2.85
N THR A 35 5.22 2.26 -3.16
CA THR A 35 4.66 3.58 -2.82
C THR A 35 4.66 4.47 -4.05
N ASN A 36 3.64 5.31 -4.15
CA ASN A 36 3.57 6.34 -5.18
C ASN A 36 2.87 7.60 -4.64
N TYR A 37 3.11 8.75 -5.24
CA TYR A 37 2.53 10.01 -4.81
C TYR A 37 2.44 11.01 -5.95
N ASP A 38 1.60 12.04 -5.76
CA ASP A 38 1.54 13.20 -6.64
C ASP A 38 2.67 14.17 -6.30
N PRO A 39 3.68 14.35 -7.19
CA PRO A 39 4.80 15.24 -6.93
C PRO A 39 4.42 16.72 -6.86
N ALA A 40 3.21 17.09 -7.29
CA ALA A 40 2.70 18.44 -7.17
C ALA A 40 2.09 18.73 -5.78
N THR A 41 1.92 17.71 -4.92
CA THR A 41 1.34 17.88 -3.61
C THR A 41 2.32 18.47 -2.60
N ASP A 42 1.92 19.59 -1.98
CA ASP A 42 2.59 20.12 -0.79
C ASP A 42 1.98 19.46 0.47
N PHE A 43 2.63 18.42 0.99
CA PHE A 43 2.19 17.72 2.19
C PHE A 43 2.34 18.58 3.45
N THR A 44 3.23 19.55 3.48
CA THR A 44 3.44 20.42 4.66
C THR A 44 2.26 21.36 4.92
N SER A 45 1.43 21.58 3.92
CA SER A 45 0.20 22.37 4.04
C SER A 45 -0.99 21.58 4.64
N LYS A 46 -0.83 20.29 4.88
CA LYS A 46 -1.87 19.36 5.34
C LYS A 46 -1.45 18.77 6.70
N LEU A 47 -2.32 18.90 7.70
CA LEU A 47 -1.98 18.58 9.09
C LEU A 47 -2.83 17.47 9.68
N THR A 48 -4.05 17.29 9.15
CA THR A 48 -5.07 16.44 9.74
C THR A 48 -5.50 15.33 8.81
N TYR A 49 -5.78 14.16 9.37
CA TYR A 49 -6.30 13.02 8.61
C TYR A 49 -7.45 12.34 9.35
N ALA A 50 -8.32 11.69 8.59
CA ALA A 50 -9.25 10.69 9.10
C ALA A 50 -9.02 9.34 8.39
N ILE A 51 -9.31 8.27 9.10
CA ILE A 51 -9.22 6.88 8.63
C ILE A 51 -10.36 6.09 9.24
N PRO A 52 -11.02 5.17 8.50
CA PRO A 52 -12.03 4.28 9.06
C PRO A 52 -11.44 3.36 10.13
N ASP A 53 -12.31 2.78 10.93
CA ASP A 53 -11.99 1.76 11.94
C ASP A 53 -12.00 0.33 11.39
N SER A 54 -12.23 0.17 10.09
CA SER A 54 -12.32 -1.11 9.41
C SER A 54 -11.56 -1.08 8.09
N ILE A 55 -11.06 -2.23 7.63
CA ILE A 55 -10.44 -2.41 6.32
C ILE A 55 -11.42 -3.17 5.43
N MET A 56 -11.87 -2.53 4.37
CA MET A 56 -12.80 -3.14 3.41
C MET A 56 -12.06 -4.16 2.55
N LYS A 57 -12.76 -5.27 2.23
CA LYS A 57 -12.28 -6.26 1.27
C LYS A 57 -12.77 -5.94 -0.13
N ILE A 58 -11.88 -6.06 -1.10
CA ILE A 58 -12.21 -6.11 -2.51
C ILE A 58 -12.13 -7.56 -2.93
N ASP A 59 -13.29 -8.22 -2.97
CA ASP A 59 -13.48 -9.62 -3.29
C ASP A 59 -14.60 -9.79 -4.35
N ASP A 60 -14.85 -11.02 -4.78
CA ASP A 60 -15.90 -11.33 -5.77
C ASP A 60 -17.30 -10.98 -5.24
N ASP A 61 -17.53 -11.10 -3.92
CA ASP A 61 -18.81 -10.77 -3.31
C ASP A 61 -19.10 -9.27 -3.42
N LEU A 62 -18.11 -8.41 -3.20
CA LEU A 62 -18.25 -6.96 -3.35
C LEU A 62 -18.57 -6.57 -4.81
N ILE A 63 -17.95 -7.27 -5.78
CA ILE A 63 -18.24 -7.02 -7.21
C ILE A 63 -19.68 -7.38 -7.53
N ALA A 64 -20.18 -8.49 -6.99
CA ALA A 64 -21.54 -8.96 -7.22
C ALA A 64 -22.59 -8.10 -6.47
N ASN A 65 -22.24 -7.59 -5.29
CA ASN A 65 -23.13 -6.87 -4.37
C ASN A 65 -22.44 -5.61 -3.79
N PRO A 66 -22.27 -4.55 -4.57
CA PRO A 66 -21.52 -3.35 -4.17
C PRO A 66 -22.05 -2.65 -2.91
N ASP A 67 -23.33 -2.80 -2.63
CA ASP A 67 -24.00 -2.17 -1.46
C ASP A 67 -23.77 -2.93 -0.14
N HIS A 68 -23.08 -4.09 -0.19
CA HIS A 68 -22.83 -4.95 0.97
C HIS A 68 -21.34 -5.30 1.07
N PRO A 69 -20.47 -4.34 1.45
CA PRO A 69 -19.04 -4.59 1.55
C PRO A 69 -18.69 -5.56 2.67
N ASN A 70 -17.78 -6.48 2.39
CA ASN A 70 -17.12 -7.31 3.38
C ASN A 70 -15.94 -6.58 4.01
N PHE A 71 -15.58 -6.96 5.24
CA PHE A 71 -14.47 -6.36 5.97
C PHE A 71 -13.46 -7.42 6.40
N VAL A 72 -12.22 -6.99 6.54
CA VAL A 72 -11.17 -7.78 7.17
C VAL A 72 -11.53 -7.96 8.65
N LYS A 73 -11.35 -9.16 9.18
CA LYS A 73 -11.62 -9.43 10.61
C LYS A 73 -10.75 -8.52 11.48
N ASP A 74 -11.34 -8.00 12.57
CA ASP A 74 -10.68 -7.06 13.49
C ASP A 74 -9.34 -7.58 14.02
N THR A 75 -9.22 -8.90 14.27
CA THR A 75 -7.97 -9.53 14.67
C THR A 75 -6.78 -9.20 13.73
N TYR A 76 -7.06 -8.94 12.46
CA TYR A 76 -6.06 -8.55 11.46
C TYR A 76 -6.10 -7.06 11.17
N ALA A 77 -7.31 -6.47 11.09
CA ALA A 77 -7.48 -5.07 10.73
C ALA A 77 -6.92 -4.13 11.80
N ASP A 78 -7.21 -4.38 13.08
CA ASP A 78 -6.81 -3.49 14.19
C ASP A 78 -5.30 -3.26 14.25
N PRO A 79 -4.43 -4.31 14.23
CA PRO A 79 -2.98 -4.10 14.25
C PRO A 79 -2.45 -3.32 13.04
N MET A 80 -3.06 -3.49 11.86
CA MET A 80 -2.68 -2.76 10.64
C MET A 80 -3.07 -1.29 10.75
N LEU A 81 -4.32 -1.01 11.17
CA LEU A 81 -4.82 0.36 11.36
C LEU A 81 -4.06 1.09 12.47
N GLU A 82 -3.75 0.39 13.56
CA GLU A 82 -2.91 0.94 14.63
C GLU A 82 -1.52 1.31 14.09
N ARG A 83 -0.89 0.45 13.29
CA ARG A 83 0.43 0.72 12.70
C ARG A 83 0.38 1.92 11.75
N ILE A 84 -0.66 2.06 10.94
CA ILE A 84 -0.86 3.23 10.08
C ILE A 84 -0.97 4.49 10.94
N ASN A 85 -1.83 4.47 11.98
CA ASN A 85 -2.01 5.61 12.88
C ASN A 85 -0.71 6.01 13.60
N GLN A 86 0.10 5.04 14.06
CA GLN A 86 1.40 5.28 14.69
C GLN A 86 2.37 5.97 13.72
N ASN A 87 2.46 5.51 12.47
CA ASN A 87 3.33 6.12 11.47
C ASN A 87 2.86 7.55 11.11
N MET A 88 1.56 7.77 10.91
CA MET A 88 1.01 9.10 10.67
C MET A 88 1.36 10.06 11.81
N SER A 89 1.13 9.66 13.07
CA SER A 89 1.49 10.45 14.25
C SER A 89 3.00 10.71 14.35
N ASN A 90 3.82 9.70 14.06
CA ASN A 90 5.28 9.85 14.02
C ASN A 90 5.74 10.83 12.96
N TYR A 91 4.99 11.02 11.89
CA TYR A 91 5.26 11.95 10.81
C TYR A 91 4.64 13.34 11.02
N GLY A 92 3.98 13.57 12.17
CA GLY A 92 3.45 14.87 12.56
C GLY A 92 1.96 15.07 12.28
N TRP A 93 1.29 14.08 11.66
CA TRP A 93 -0.13 14.18 11.34
C TRP A 93 -1.02 14.01 12.58
N THR A 94 -2.10 14.76 12.62
CA THR A 94 -3.12 14.69 13.68
C THR A 94 -4.35 13.95 13.21
N LYS A 95 -4.71 12.85 13.88
CA LYS A 95 -5.97 12.15 13.62
C LYS A 95 -7.14 12.96 14.15
N VAL A 96 -8.15 13.14 13.31
CA VAL A 96 -9.41 13.77 13.68
C VAL A 96 -10.59 12.91 13.26
N ALA A 97 -11.78 13.18 13.79
CA ALA A 97 -12.99 12.54 13.31
C ALA A 97 -13.32 13.02 11.89
N LYS A 98 -13.96 12.15 11.12
CA LYS A 98 -14.33 12.43 9.73
C LYS A 98 -15.17 13.70 9.57
N ASP A 99 -16.10 13.94 10.50
CA ASP A 99 -16.99 15.11 10.54
C ASP A 99 -16.29 16.42 10.93
N GLN A 100 -15.03 16.34 11.38
CA GLN A 100 -14.19 17.50 11.70
C GLN A 100 -13.45 18.05 10.47
N ASN A 101 -13.89 17.66 9.26
CA ASN A 101 -13.34 18.14 7.98
C ASN A 101 -11.81 18.03 7.90
N PRO A 102 -11.23 16.81 7.99
CA PRO A 102 -9.79 16.58 7.88
C PRO A 102 -9.24 17.08 6.55
N ASP A 103 -7.92 17.32 6.49
CA ASP A 103 -7.25 17.73 5.24
C ASP A 103 -7.17 16.56 4.27
N VAL A 104 -6.92 15.36 4.79
CA VAL A 104 -6.85 14.14 3.96
C VAL A 104 -7.67 13.01 4.57
N LEU A 105 -8.06 12.08 3.70
CA LEU A 105 -8.76 10.84 4.06
C LEU A 105 -7.87 9.66 3.68
N LEU A 106 -7.70 8.71 4.58
CA LEU A 106 -7.02 7.44 4.29
C LEU A 106 -8.04 6.36 3.98
N ALA A 107 -7.86 5.69 2.86
CA ALA A 107 -8.72 4.63 2.35
C ALA A 107 -7.97 3.28 2.34
N PRO A 108 -7.98 2.51 3.46
CA PRO A 108 -7.38 1.18 3.51
C PRO A 108 -8.31 0.12 2.93
N VAL A 109 -7.80 -0.69 2.00
CA VAL A 109 -8.50 -1.84 1.42
C VAL A 109 -7.60 -3.07 1.40
N ALA A 110 -8.19 -4.24 1.58
CA ALA A 110 -7.55 -5.53 1.34
C ALA A 110 -8.05 -6.11 0.03
N TYR A 111 -7.13 -6.51 -0.82
CA TYR A 111 -7.42 -7.03 -2.15
C TYR A 111 -7.30 -8.56 -2.15
N GLU A 112 -8.39 -9.27 -2.43
CA GLU A 112 -8.45 -10.74 -2.46
C GLU A 112 -8.60 -11.33 -3.87
N LEU A 113 -8.62 -10.48 -4.92
CA LEU A 113 -8.77 -10.93 -6.30
C LEU A 113 -7.43 -11.15 -7.01
N THR A 114 -7.39 -12.13 -7.91
CA THR A 114 -6.24 -12.41 -8.78
C THR A 114 -6.25 -11.60 -10.09
N THR A 115 -7.28 -10.80 -10.31
CA THR A 115 -7.47 -10.04 -11.55
C THR A 115 -7.23 -8.54 -11.32
N THR A 116 -6.48 -7.91 -12.21
CA THR A 116 -6.19 -6.47 -12.17
C THR A 116 -7.45 -5.69 -12.52
N TYR A 117 -8.10 -5.08 -11.54
CA TYR A 117 -9.17 -4.13 -11.76
C TYR A 117 -8.76 -2.74 -11.28
N TYR A 118 -9.04 -1.75 -12.11
CA TYR A 118 -8.91 -0.34 -11.78
C TYR A 118 -10.10 0.07 -10.92
N TYR A 119 -9.94 0.11 -9.58
CA TYR A 119 -10.99 0.59 -8.70
C TYR A 119 -10.76 2.05 -8.33
N GLY A 120 -11.36 2.93 -9.09
CA GLY A 120 -11.59 4.30 -8.67
C GLY A 120 -13.03 4.44 -8.19
N GLY A 121 -13.28 4.24 -6.90
CA GLY A 121 -14.46 4.73 -6.23
C GLY A 121 -15.75 3.90 -6.32
N GLY A 122 -16.74 4.31 -5.61
CA GLY A 122 -18.08 3.71 -5.53
C GLY A 122 -18.28 2.88 -4.26
N TYR A 123 -17.29 2.11 -3.83
CA TYR A 123 -17.41 1.20 -2.67
C TYR A 123 -17.25 1.87 -1.30
N TRP A 124 -16.84 3.15 -1.26
CA TRP A 124 -16.63 3.90 -0.03
C TRP A 124 -17.81 4.74 0.42
N ASP A 125 -18.95 4.65 -0.27
CA ASP A 125 -20.15 5.44 0.03
C ASP A 125 -20.60 5.23 1.48
N TRP A 126 -20.47 4.02 2.00
CA TRP A 126 -20.82 3.70 3.38
C TRP A 126 -20.04 4.53 4.41
N TRP A 127 -18.78 4.86 4.13
CA TRP A 127 -17.95 5.65 5.03
C TRP A 127 -17.87 7.13 4.61
N TYR A 128 -17.79 7.41 3.32
CA TYR A 128 -17.64 8.78 2.81
C TYR A 128 -18.97 9.48 2.52
N GLY A 129 -20.12 8.78 2.55
CA GLY A 129 -21.47 9.38 2.49
C GLY A 129 -21.85 9.87 1.09
N GLY A 130 -21.88 8.99 0.10
CA GLY A 130 -22.38 9.32 -1.25
C GLY A 130 -21.33 9.94 -2.18
N TRP A 131 -20.08 9.60 -1.96
CA TRP A 131 -18.97 10.13 -2.74
C TRP A 131 -18.62 9.24 -3.95
N TYR A 132 -18.41 9.86 -5.12
CA TYR A 132 -18.27 9.20 -6.42
C TYR A 132 -16.86 8.68 -6.76
N GLY A 133 -15.97 8.50 -5.80
CA GLY A 133 -14.66 7.87 -5.99
C GLY A 133 -13.48 8.83 -5.98
N TRP A 134 -12.33 8.33 -6.39
CA TRP A 134 -11.10 9.10 -6.50
C TRP A 134 -10.42 8.88 -7.85
N TYR A 135 -9.45 9.72 -8.17
CA TYR A 135 -8.58 9.56 -9.32
C TYR A 135 -7.12 9.73 -8.92
N TYR A 136 -6.25 9.11 -9.67
CA TYR A 136 -4.81 9.28 -9.51
C TYR A 136 -4.32 10.35 -10.50
N PRO A 137 -3.83 11.52 -10.04
CA PRO A 137 -3.26 12.55 -10.93
C PRO A 137 -1.87 12.17 -11.44
N TYR A 138 -1.37 10.99 -11.06
CA TYR A 138 -0.08 10.45 -11.44
C TYR A 138 -0.22 9.02 -12.00
N PRO A 139 0.75 8.55 -12.81
CA PRO A 139 0.71 7.18 -13.33
C PRO A 139 0.76 6.15 -12.19
N VAL A 140 -0.19 5.26 -12.13
CA VAL A 140 -0.20 4.12 -11.21
C VAL A 140 0.04 2.85 -12.01
N THR A 141 1.19 2.22 -11.81
CA THR A 141 1.47 0.89 -12.36
C THR A 141 1.17 -0.12 -11.27
N THR A 142 0.07 -0.82 -11.36
CA THR A 142 -0.35 -1.75 -10.31
C THR A 142 -0.71 -3.10 -10.88
N SER A 143 0.06 -4.11 -10.49
CA SER A 143 -0.41 -5.48 -10.43
C SER A 143 -0.60 -5.81 -8.93
N TYR A 144 -1.84 -5.96 -8.51
CA TYR A 144 -2.15 -6.42 -7.16
C TYR A 144 -2.23 -7.95 -7.17
N SER A 145 -1.65 -8.58 -6.18
CA SER A 145 -1.84 -10.00 -5.94
C SER A 145 -2.84 -10.23 -4.80
N THR A 146 -3.44 -11.39 -4.78
CA THR A 146 -4.30 -11.81 -3.66
C THR A 146 -3.58 -11.59 -2.33
N GLY A 147 -4.26 -10.97 -1.36
CA GLY A 147 -3.70 -10.65 -0.06
C GLY A 147 -2.90 -9.35 -0.02
N SER A 148 -3.14 -8.39 -0.91
CA SER A 148 -2.54 -7.06 -0.83
C SER A 148 -3.31 -6.14 0.08
N LEU A 149 -2.59 -5.38 0.93
CA LEU A 149 -3.12 -4.20 1.61
C LEU A 149 -2.78 -2.97 0.78
N ILE A 150 -3.79 -2.19 0.43
CA ILE A 150 -3.63 -0.93 -0.27
C ILE A 150 -4.16 0.18 0.63
N VAL A 151 -3.40 1.26 0.78
CA VAL A 151 -3.89 2.45 1.47
C VAL A 151 -3.69 3.64 0.55
N THR A 152 -4.77 4.34 0.26
CA THR A 152 -4.76 5.55 -0.56
C THR A 152 -5.04 6.77 0.32
N MET A 153 -4.21 7.80 0.22
CA MET A 153 -4.45 9.12 0.83
C MET A 153 -5.13 10.02 -0.18
N LEU A 154 -6.28 10.54 0.16
CA LEU A 154 -7.13 11.36 -0.70
C LEU A 154 -7.16 12.80 -0.19
N ASP A 155 -7.11 13.77 -1.08
CA ASP A 155 -7.35 15.17 -0.74
C ASP A 155 -8.82 15.38 -0.37
N ASN A 156 -9.08 15.80 0.86
CA ASN A 156 -10.46 16.06 1.29
C ASN A 156 -10.92 17.50 1.00
N LYS A 157 -10.01 18.38 0.59
CA LYS A 157 -10.31 19.79 0.33
C LYS A 157 -10.56 20.10 -1.14
N ASN A 158 -10.06 19.23 -2.04
CA ASN A 158 -10.18 19.42 -3.47
C ASN A 158 -10.95 18.27 -4.11
N GLU A 159 -11.73 18.63 -5.13
CA GLU A 159 -12.51 17.69 -5.92
C GLU A 159 -12.40 18.08 -7.40
N SER A 160 -12.42 17.08 -8.29
CA SER A 160 -12.56 17.31 -9.72
C SER A 160 -13.98 17.76 -10.09
N ALA A 161 -14.17 18.21 -11.32
CA ALA A 161 -15.48 18.67 -11.81
C ALA A 161 -16.57 17.57 -11.76
N ASP A 162 -16.18 16.30 -11.76
CA ASP A 162 -17.06 15.13 -11.61
C ASP A 162 -17.16 14.61 -10.16
N GLY A 163 -16.72 15.43 -9.19
CA GLY A 163 -16.85 15.16 -7.75
C GLY A 163 -15.86 14.15 -7.18
N LYS A 164 -14.82 13.74 -7.95
CA LYS A 164 -13.82 12.79 -7.47
C LYS A 164 -12.69 13.49 -6.71
N LYS A 165 -12.22 12.85 -5.66
CA LYS A 165 -11.07 13.34 -4.89
C LYS A 165 -9.74 12.88 -5.50
N PRO A 166 -8.74 13.77 -5.61
CA PRO A 166 -7.41 13.36 -6.07
C PRO A 166 -6.73 12.49 -5.01
N ALA A 167 -6.12 11.40 -5.47
CA ALA A 167 -5.22 10.62 -4.65
C ALA A 167 -3.87 11.34 -4.57
N LEU A 168 -3.40 11.62 -3.36
CA LEU A 168 -2.14 12.33 -3.11
C LEU A 168 -0.98 11.37 -2.94
N TRP A 169 -1.23 10.22 -2.35
CA TRP A 169 -0.27 9.18 -2.06
C TRP A 169 -0.96 7.84 -1.95
N ASN A 170 -0.26 6.79 -2.27
CA ASN A 170 -0.71 5.44 -1.98
C ASN A 170 0.47 4.53 -1.67
N PHE A 171 0.20 3.49 -0.89
CA PHE A 171 1.10 2.35 -0.78
C PHE A 171 0.37 1.03 -0.95
N VAL A 172 1.13 0.04 -1.35
CA VAL A 172 0.70 -1.35 -1.47
C VAL A 172 1.68 -2.22 -0.72
N VAL A 173 1.18 -3.07 0.15
CA VAL A 173 1.93 -4.17 0.74
C VAL A 173 1.38 -5.45 0.13
N ASN A 174 2.15 -6.08 -0.75
CA ASN A 174 1.83 -7.39 -1.30
C ASN A 174 2.35 -8.44 -0.32
N GLY A 175 1.47 -9.24 0.26
CA GLY A 175 1.83 -10.33 1.14
C GLY A 175 1.17 -11.64 0.69
N LEU A 176 1.88 -12.75 0.83
CA LEU A 176 1.25 -14.06 0.68
C LEU A 176 0.40 -14.34 1.92
N LEU A 177 -0.84 -14.80 1.73
CA LEU A 177 -1.78 -15.14 2.80
C LEU A 177 -1.36 -16.39 3.62
N GLU A 178 -0.15 -16.87 3.45
CA GLU A 178 0.35 -18.08 4.09
C GLU A 178 1.02 -17.79 5.43
N GLY A 179 0.76 -18.64 6.43
CA GLY A 179 1.42 -18.60 7.72
C GLY A 179 0.45 -18.50 8.91
N SER A 180 1.01 -18.41 10.12
CA SER A 180 0.23 -18.19 11.35
C SER A 180 -0.30 -16.76 11.40
N THR A 181 -1.39 -16.52 12.15
CA THR A 181 -1.96 -15.19 12.37
C THR A 181 -0.90 -14.16 12.81
N THR A 182 -0.03 -14.53 13.75
CA THR A 182 1.06 -13.67 14.24
C THR A 182 2.08 -13.36 13.13
N GLY A 183 2.45 -14.35 12.33
CA GLY A 183 3.36 -14.17 11.19
C GLY A 183 2.78 -13.20 10.16
N PHE A 184 1.51 -13.37 9.82
CA PHE A 184 0.77 -12.48 8.94
C PHE A 184 0.78 -11.02 9.43
N ILE A 185 0.38 -10.77 10.68
CA ILE A 185 0.36 -9.42 11.28
C ILE A 185 1.76 -8.79 11.25
N ASN A 186 2.80 -9.55 11.62
CA ASN A 186 4.17 -9.04 11.61
C ASN A 186 4.65 -8.63 10.22
N ARG A 187 4.31 -9.39 9.19
CA ARG A 187 4.66 -9.08 7.80
C ARG A 187 3.99 -7.78 7.34
N TYR A 188 2.68 -7.63 7.56
CA TYR A 188 1.97 -6.41 7.18
C TYR A 188 2.45 -5.19 7.97
N THR A 189 2.67 -5.30 9.28
CA THR A 189 3.17 -4.17 10.07
C THR A 189 4.59 -3.77 9.67
N LYS A 190 5.45 -4.72 9.30
CA LYS A 190 6.78 -4.45 8.70
C LYS A 190 6.64 -3.74 7.36
N GLY A 191 5.77 -4.22 6.47
CA GLY A 191 5.50 -3.62 5.17
C GLY A 191 4.93 -2.20 5.29
N ILE A 192 4.00 -1.97 6.21
CA ILE A 192 3.47 -0.62 6.50
C ILE A 192 4.60 0.32 6.93
N ASN A 193 5.47 -0.09 7.87
CA ASN A 193 6.61 0.72 8.28
C ASN A 193 7.55 1.04 7.10
N GLN A 194 7.79 0.05 6.24
CA GLN A 194 8.62 0.24 5.05
C GLN A 194 7.99 1.25 4.09
N ALA A 195 6.67 1.23 3.88
CA ALA A 195 5.97 2.20 3.03
C ALA A 195 6.19 3.64 3.51
N TYR A 196 6.11 3.90 4.81
CA TYR A 196 6.42 5.23 5.36
C TYR A 196 7.90 5.58 5.23
N THR A 197 8.81 4.64 5.46
CA THR A 197 10.24 4.87 5.26
C THR A 197 10.57 5.26 3.81
N GLN A 198 9.88 4.67 2.84
CA GLN A 198 10.01 5.00 1.42
C GLN A 198 9.33 6.35 1.06
N SER A 199 8.56 6.94 1.97
CA SER A 199 7.76 8.14 1.75
C SER A 199 8.17 9.29 2.70
N PRO A 200 9.45 9.74 2.71
CA PRO A 200 9.93 10.76 3.64
C PRO A 200 9.26 12.12 3.44
N TYR A 201 8.69 12.38 2.26
CA TYR A 201 7.93 13.58 1.93
C TYR A 201 6.62 13.73 2.71
N LEU A 202 6.13 12.65 3.34
CA LEU A 202 4.98 12.70 4.24
C LEU A 202 5.33 13.26 5.63
N ASN A 203 6.63 13.41 5.96
CA ASN A 203 7.04 13.94 7.26
C ASN A 203 6.88 15.47 7.28
N ILE A 204 5.92 15.93 8.08
CA ILE A 204 5.54 17.35 8.21
C ILE A 204 6.02 17.99 9.54
N LYS A 205 6.90 17.28 10.28
CA LYS A 205 7.54 17.81 11.49
C LYS A 205 8.64 18.80 11.17
#